data_4db305ddcd0dd417c9f8f917cd7c5a14
#
_entry.id   4db305ddcd0dd417c9f8f917cd7c5a14
#
_cell.length_a   1.000
_cell.length_b   1.000
_cell.length_c   1.000
_cell.angle_alpha   90.00
_cell.angle_beta   90.00
_cell.angle_gamma   90.00
#
_symmetry.space_group_name_H-M   'P 1'
#
loop_
_entity.id
_entity.type
_entity.pdbx_description
1 polymer ?
#
loop_
_entity_poly.entity_id
_entity_poly.type
_entity_poly.pdbx_seq_one_letter_code
_entity_poly.pdbx_strand_id
1 'polypeptide(L)'
;MLPEVHIYIDHSEAETWNHDEIDNLQGKINTGEYSMSKVIIIGGGAAGMMAGVFAARNHHEVHILEKNEKLGKKVFITGKGRCNVTNACDTEELFPAMMSNPKFLYSSFYSFTPQDVMEFFEKAGVPLKV
;
A
#
# COMPACT_ATOMS: atom_id res chain seq x y z
N MET A 1 -19.76 8.75 -0.29
CA MET A 1 -19.24 8.21 -1.56
C MET A 1 -17.74 8.02 -1.34
N LEU A 2 -17.21 6.83 -1.53
CA LEU A 2 -15.76 6.62 -1.40
C LEU A 2 -15.08 7.26 -2.61
N PRO A 3 -13.91 7.90 -2.46
CA PRO A 3 -13.16 8.43 -3.58
C PRO A 3 -12.76 7.31 -4.54
N GLU A 4 -12.76 7.63 -5.84
CA GLU A 4 -12.33 6.68 -6.87
C GLU A 4 -10.83 6.39 -6.73
N VAL A 5 -10.48 5.11 -6.81
CA VAL A 5 -9.08 4.66 -6.90
C VAL A 5 -8.80 4.35 -8.36
N HIS A 6 -7.93 5.12 -8.97
CA HIS A 6 -7.50 4.91 -10.33
C HIS A 6 -6.26 4.01 -10.35
N ILE A 7 -6.35 2.90 -11.08
CA ILE A 7 -5.24 1.95 -11.25
C ILE A 7 -4.79 2.04 -12.70
N TYR A 8 -3.55 2.40 -12.91
CA TYR A 8 -2.92 2.44 -14.22
C TYR A 8 -1.95 1.26 -14.34
N ILE A 9 -2.20 0.43 -15.33
CA ILE A 9 -1.31 -0.67 -15.70
C ILE A 9 -0.63 -0.23 -16.99
N ASP A 10 0.67 0.03 -16.90
CA ASP A 10 1.46 0.40 -18.06
C ASP A 10 1.95 -0.87 -18.76
N HIS A 11 1.52 -1.04 -20.00
CA HIS A 11 1.98 -2.12 -20.88
C HIS A 11 3.09 -1.66 -21.85
N SER A 12 3.46 -0.37 -21.81
CA SER A 12 4.56 0.14 -22.64
C SER A 12 5.91 -0.13 -21.96
N GLU A 13 6.91 -0.40 -22.76
CA GLU A 13 8.31 -0.46 -22.34
C GLU A 13 8.67 0.85 -21.65
N ALA A 14 9.26 0.75 -20.47
CA ALA A 14 9.57 1.81 -19.53
C ALA A 14 10.03 3.13 -20.19
N GLU A 15 9.11 3.99 -20.53
CA GLU A 15 9.41 5.39 -20.73
C GLU A 15 9.49 6.06 -19.36
N THR A 16 10.62 6.65 -19.11
CA THR A 16 10.92 7.39 -17.89
C THR A 16 9.98 8.59 -17.77
N TRP A 17 9.16 8.59 -16.75
CA TRP A 17 8.37 9.75 -16.36
C TRP A 17 9.31 10.94 -16.11
N ASN A 18 9.09 12.03 -16.84
CA ASN A 18 9.91 13.23 -16.66
C ASN A 18 9.42 14.04 -15.46
N HIS A 19 10.32 14.81 -14.85
CA HIS A 19 10.03 15.64 -13.68
C HIS A 19 8.88 16.62 -13.92
N ASP A 20 8.70 17.10 -15.14
CA ASP A 20 7.72 18.12 -15.51
C ASP A 20 6.27 17.60 -15.42
N GLU A 21 6.05 16.31 -15.64
CA GLU A 21 4.73 15.69 -15.47
C GLU A 21 4.35 15.52 -14.00
N ILE A 22 5.33 15.24 -13.14
CA ILE A 22 5.15 15.15 -11.70
C ILE A 22 4.90 16.55 -11.11
N ASP A 23 5.64 17.57 -11.55
CA ASP A 23 5.51 18.95 -11.09
C ASP A 23 4.19 19.59 -11.54
N ASN A 24 3.67 19.24 -12.71
CA ASN A 24 2.38 19.73 -13.20
C ASN A 24 1.19 19.16 -12.38
N LEU A 25 1.36 18.00 -11.75
CA LEU A 25 0.38 17.41 -10.81
C LEU A 25 0.41 18.10 -9.44
N GLN A 26 1.56 18.67 -9.03
CA GLN A 26 1.69 19.42 -7.76
C GLN A 26 1.10 20.82 -7.81
N GLY A 27 0.90 21.38 -9.00
CA GLY A 27 0.51 22.80 -9.19
C GLY A 27 -0.95 23.17 -8.87
N LYS A 28 -1.81 22.23 -8.44
CA LYS A 28 -3.24 22.47 -8.20
C LYS A 28 -3.70 22.36 -6.74
N ILE A 29 -2.78 22.50 -5.80
CA ILE A 29 -3.10 22.47 -4.37
C ILE A 29 -3.09 23.88 -3.82
N ASN A 30 -4.25 24.53 -3.72
CA ASN A 30 -4.57 25.56 -2.71
C ASN A 30 -5.96 26.17 -2.94
N THR A 31 -7.00 25.58 -2.34
CA THR A 31 -8.18 26.31 -1.86
C THR A 31 -8.79 25.51 -0.71
N GLY A 32 -8.80 26.08 0.47
CA GLY A 32 -9.09 25.54 1.78
C GLY A 32 -10.51 25.03 2.05
N GLU A 33 -10.84 23.90 1.46
CA GLU A 33 -11.93 23.02 1.89
C GLU A 33 -11.38 21.60 1.75
N TYR A 34 -11.37 20.80 2.81
CA TYR A 34 -10.90 19.41 2.90
C TYR A 34 -10.00 19.03 1.73
N SER A 35 -8.71 19.29 1.84
CA SER A 35 -7.75 19.17 0.73
C SER A 35 -7.70 17.71 0.26
N MET A 36 -8.52 17.38 -0.73
CA MET A 36 -8.34 16.14 -1.50
C MET A 36 -7.04 16.27 -2.28
N SER A 37 -5.99 15.67 -1.75
CA SER A 37 -4.71 15.61 -2.45
C SER A 37 -4.73 14.46 -3.45
N LYS A 38 -4.03 14.63 -4.56
CA LYS A 38 -3.69 13.51 -5.43
C LYS A 38 -2.49 12.77 -4.85
N VAL A 39 -2.63 11.47 -4.67
CA VAL A 39 -1.57 10.59 -4.18
C VAL A 39 -1.18 9.64 -5.31
N ILE A 40 0.07 9.72 -5.74
CA ILE A 40 0.63 8.83 -6.76
C ILE A 40 1.48 7.78 -6.04
N ILE A 41 1.18 6.52 -6.29
CA ILE A 41 1.89 5.37 -5.72
C ILE A 41 2.59 4.62 -6.84
N ILE A 42 3.89 4.50 -6.76
CA ILE A 42 4.70 3.78 -7.73
C ILE A 42 4.92 2.36 -7.23
N GLY A 43 4.37 1.41 -7.96
CA GLY A 43 4.41 -0.02 -7.66
C GLY A 43 3.16 -0.53 -6.94
N GLY A 44 2.43 -1.42 -7.61
CA GLY A 44 1.21 -2.06 -7.14
C GLY A 44 1.45 -3.38 -6.38
N GLY A 45 2.57 -3.50 -5.68
CA GLY A 45 2.82 -4.61 -4.75
C GLY A 45 2.00 -4.48 -3.45
N ALA A 46 2.22 -5.36 -2.48
CA ALA A 46 1.50 -5.37 -1.21
C ALA A 46 1.55 -4.00 -0.50
N ALA A 47 2.73 -3.39 -0.41
CA ALA A 47 2.91 -2.10 0.24
C ALA A 47 2.18 -0.97 -0.51
N GLY A 48 2.28 -0.92 -1.84
CA GLY A 48 1.61 0.10 -2.65
C GLY A 48 0.09 -0.04 -2.60
N MET A 49 -0.43 -1.25 -2.65
CA MET A 49 -1.87 -1.49 -2.50
C MET A 49 -2.37 -1.05 -1.12
N MET A 50 -1.64 -1.37 -0.05
CA MET A 50 -2.00 -0.96 1.30
C MET A 50 -1.94 0.57 1.46
N ALA A 51 -0.89 1.22 0.97
CA ALA A 51 -0.78 2.68 0.96
C ALA A 51 -1.96 3.31 0.22
N GLY A 52 -2.37 2.75 -0.92
CA GLY A 52 -3.54 3.21 -1.68
C GLY A 52 -4.84 3.11 -0.88
N VAL A 53 -5.07 2.01 -0.19
CA VAL A 53 -6.25 1.83 0.65
C VAL A 53 -6.30 2.87 1.76
N PHE A 54 -5.18 3.12 2.46
CA PHE A 54 -5.14 4.10 3.54
C PHE A 54 -5.27 5.54 3.02
N ALA A 55 -4.66 5.87 1.89
CA ALA A 55 -4.82 7.18 1.28
C ALA A 55 -6.29 7.42 0.85
N ALA A 56 -6.93 6.43 0.23
CA ALA A 56 -8.33 6.53 -0.16
C ALA A 56 -9.28 6.64 1.06
N ARG A 57 -9.00 5.94 2.16
CA ARG A 57 -9.75 6.09 3.41
C ARG A 57 -9.67 7.49 4.00
N ASN A 58 -8.60 8.22 3.73
CA ASN A 58 -8.41 9.62 4.10
C ASN A 58 -8.93 10.60 3.04
N HIS A 59 -9.79 10.12 2.13
CA HIS A 59 -10.44 10.92 1.09
C HIS A 59 -9.48 11.55 0.07
N HIS A 60 -8.32 10.95 -0.16
CA HIS A 60 -7.42 11.36 -1.23
C HIS A 60 -7.77 10.67 -2.56
N GLU A 61 -7.56 11.36 -3.67
CA GLU A 61 -7.58 10.76 -5.01
C GLU A 61 -6.29 9.94 -5.19
N VAL A 62 -6.40 8.64 -5.46
CA VAL A 62 -5.25 7.73 -5.47
C VAL A 62 -5.00 7.17 -6.86
N HIS A 63 -3.77 7.28 -7.32
CA HIS A 63 -3.29 6.72 -8.58
C HIS A 63 -2.17 5.72 -8.28
N ILE A 64 -2.33 4.46 -8.70
CA ILE A 64 -1.30 3.44 -8.57
C ILE A 64 -0.73 3.12 -9.94
N LEU A 65 0.56 3.35 -10.10
CA LEU A 65 1.32 3.05 -11.32
C LEU A 65 2.02 1.70 -11.15
N GLU A 66 1.69 0.74 -12.00
CA GLU A 66 2.27 -0.61 -11.96
C GLU A 66 2.80 -0.99 -13.34
N LYS A 67 4.05 -1.43 -13.41
CA LYS A 67 4.70 -1.86 -14.65
C LYS A 67 4.30 -3.26 -15.12
N ASN A 68 3.77 -4.08 -14.23
CA ASN A 68 3.34 -5.43 -14.59
C ASN A 68 1.87 -5.41 -15.04
N GLU A 69 1.46 -6.43 -15.74
CA GLU A 69 0.10 -6.61 -16.27
C GLU A 69 -1.01 -6.65 -15.21
N LYS A 70 -0.66 -6.79 -13.92
CA LYS A 70 -1.62 -6.80 -12.80
C LYS A 70 -0.94 -6.45 -11.48
N LEU A 71 -1.74 -5.90 -10.57
CA LEU A 71 -1.31 -5.63 -9.20
C LEU A 71 -1.00 -6.92 -8.44
N GLY A 72 -0.18 -6.80 -7.40
CA GLY A 72 0.07 -7.88 -6.47
C GLY A 72 0.73 -9.13 -7.06
N LYS A 73 1.40 -9.03 -8.21
CA LYS A 73 2.01 -10.18 -8.90
C LYS A 73 2.84 -11.07 -7.97
N LYS A 74 3.69 -10.45 -7.12
CA LYS A 74 4.50 -11.18 -6.15
C LYS A 74 3.65 -11.81 -5.04
N VAL A 75 2.64 -11.11 -4.55
CA VAL A 75 1.70 -11.62 -3.55
C VAL A 75 0.98 -12.86 -4.08
N PHE A 76 0.54 -12.80 -5.33
CA PHE A 76 -0.19 -13.89 -5.98
C PHE A 76 0.67 -15.17 -6.15
N ILE A 77 1.96 -15.04 -6.48
CA ILE A 77 2.85 -16.20 -6.73
C ILE A 77 3.50 -16.75 -5.46
N THR A 78 3.52 -16.00 -4.36
CA THR A 78 4.08 -16.46 -3.09
C THR A 78 3.06 -17.32 -2.32
N GLY A 79 3.55 -18.32 -1.57
CA GLY A 79 2.72 -19.14 -0.68
C GLY A 79 1.96 -20.29 -1.37
N LYS A 80 2.31 -20.67 -2.60
CA LYS A 80 1.69 -21.83 -3.30
C LYS A 80 0.16 -21.79 -3.30
N GLY A 81 -0.41 -20.65 -3.67
CA GLY A 81 -1.86 -20.40 -3.66
C GLY A 81 -2.42 -19.93 -2.31
N ARG A 82 -1.57 -19.68 -1.32
CA ARG A 82 -1.91 -19.02 -0.06
C ARG A 82 -1.10 -17.74 0.07
N CYS A 83 -1.70 -16.70 0.64
CA CYS A 83 -0.98 -15.49 0.98
C CYS A 83 -0.65 -15.52 2.47
N ASN A 84 0.62 -15.41 2.83
CA ASN A 84 0.99 -15.17 4.21
C ASN A 84 0.77 -13.67 4.49
N VAL A 85 -0.26 -13.34 5.24
CA VAL A 85 -0.65 -11.95 5.52
C VAL A 85 0.23 -11.36 6.60
N THR A 86 0.35 -12.04 7.73
CA THR A 86 1.17 -11.64 8.88
C THR A 86 1.57 -12.86 9.69
N ASN A 87 2.35 -12.67 10.73
CA ASN A 87 2.60 -13.66 11.77
C ASN A 87 1.64 -13.41 12.94
N ALA A 88 0.89 -14.41 13.35
CA ALA A 88 -0.05 -14.33 14.47
C ALA A 88 0.72 -14.44 15.82
N CYS A 89 1.53 -13.47 16.13
CA CYS A 89 2.35 -13.38 17.35
C CYS A 89 2.26 -11.98 17.96
N ASP A 90 2.75 -11.84 19.17
CA ASP A 90 2.89 -10.52 19.79
C ASP A 90 3.94 -9.68 19.04
N THR A 91 3.75 -8.36 19.08
CA THR A 91 4.62 -7.42 18.33
C THR A 91 6.08 -7.57 18.73
N GLU A 92 6.37 -7.83 20.00
CA GLU A 92 7.70 -8.02 20.55
C GLU A 92 8.41 -9.24 19.97
N GLU A 93 7.68 -10.28 19.60
CA GLU A 93 8.22 -11.52 19.05
C GLU A 93 8.68 -11.36 17.59
N LEU A 94 8.27 -10.29 16.91
CA LEU A 94 8.72 -9.99 15.55
C LEU A 94 10.18 -9.55 15.50
N PHE A 95 10.64 -8.80 16.49
CA PHE A 95 11.96 -8.16 16.46
C PHE A 95 13.15 -9.14 16.48
N PRO A 96 13.12 -10.22 17.26
CA PRO A 96 14.19 -11.22 17.23
C PRO A 96 14.33 -11.96 15.89
N ALA A 97 13.25 -12.03 15.09
CA ALA A 97 13.25 -12.65 13.78
C ALA A 97 13.89 -11.77 12.69
N MET A 98 14.19 -10.51 12.99
CA MET A 98 14.79 -9.59 12.03
C MET A 98 16.31 -9.76 11.97
N MET A 99 16.82 -9.89 10.74
CA MET A 99 18.25 -10.12 10.52
C MET A 99 19.13 -8.90 10.85
N SER A 100 18.60 -7.69 10.76
CA SER A 100 19.36 -6.46 11.01
C SER A 100 18.44 -5.29 11.38
N ASN A 101 18.97 -4.39 12.25
CA ASN A 101 18.36 -3.12 12.62
C ASN A 101 16.84 -3.18 12.97
N PRO A 102 16.41 -4.02 13.92
CA PRO A 102 14.99 -4.11 14.29
C PRO A 102 14.40 -2.78 14.77
N LYS A 103 15.23 -1.91 15.38
CA LYS A 103 14.80 -0.60 15.88
C LYS A 103 14.21 0.31 14.81
N PHE A 104 14.66 0.17 13.55
CA PHE A 104 14.12 0.94 12.43
C PHE A 104 12.62 0.70 12.21
N LEU A 105 12.14 -0.49 12.53
CA LEU A 105 10.75 -0.89 12.31
C LEU A 105 9.85 -0.77 13.56
N TYR A 106 10.39 -0.34 14.70
CA TYR A 106 9.61 -0.23 15.95
C TYR A 106 8.36 0.63 15.76
N SER A 107 8.51 1.83 15.24
CA SER A 107 7.38 2.74 15.03
C SER A 107 6.31 2.10 14.14
N SER A 108 6.71 1.45 13.04
CA SER A 108 5.78 0.84 12.11
C SER A 108 5.00 -0.31 12.74
N PHE A 109 5.68 -1.22 13.46
CA PHE A 109 5.03 -2.38 14.06
C PHE A 109 4.19 -2.06 15.29
N TYR A 110 4.52 -1.02 16.03
CA TYR A 110 3.65 -0.57 17.13
C TYR A 110 2.50 0.32 16.64
N SER A 111 2.62 0.95 15.47
CA SER A 111 1.51 1.72 14.88
C SER A 111 0.50 0.84 14.14
N PHE A 112 0.93 -0.33 13.67
CA PHE A 112 0.09 -1.28 12.95
C PHE A 112 0.57 -2.70 13.26
N THR A 113 0.01 -3.25 14.32
CA THR A 113 0.43 -4.54 14.90
C THR A 113 0.00 -5.73 14.04
N PRO A 114 0.55 -6.95 14.26
CA PRO A 114 0.06 -8.15 13.62
C PRO A 114 -1.45 -8.35 13.82
N GLN A 115 -1.96 -8.01 15.01
CA GLN A 115 -3.37 -8.11 15.33
C GLN A 115 -4.21 -7.12 14.50
N ASP A 116 -3.74 -5.87 14.38
CA ASP A 116 -4.41 -4.86 13.56
C ASP A 116 -4.46 -5.29 12.08
N VAL A 117 -3.41 -5.94 11.58
CA VAL A 117 -3.38 -6.49 10.22
C VAL A 117 -4.45 -7.57 10.06
N MET A 118 -4.55 -8.51 11.00
CA MET A 118 -5.56 -9.56 10.94
C MET A 118 -6.97 -8.98 10.96
N GLU A 119 -7.25 -8.09 11.90
CA GLU A 119 -8.55 -7.40 12.00
C GLU A 119 -8.89 -6.60 10.75
N PHE A 120 -7.90 -5.95 10.15
CA PHE A 120 -8.08 -5.18 8.93
C PHE A 120 -8.65 -6.05 7.80
N PHE A 121 -8.05 -7.22 7.56
CA PHE A 121 -8.49 -8.11 6.50
C PHE A 121 -9.82 -8.79 6.83
N GLU A 122 -10.03 -9.20 8.08
CA GLU A 122 -11.29 -9.79 8.51
C GLU A 122 -12.47 -8.81 8.41
N LYS A 123 -12.27 -7.55 8.82
CA LYS A 123 -13.27 -6.48 8.65
C LYS A 123 -13.54 -6.16 7.17
N ALA A 124 -12.56 -6.41 6.30
CA ALA A 124 -12.73 -6.30 4.84
C ALA A 124 -13.41 -7.53 4.21
N GLY A 125 -13.82 -8.53 5.01
CA GLY A 125 -14.51 -9.73 4.54
C GLY A 125 -13.58 -10.84 4.04
N VAL A 126 -12.28 -10.75 4.34
CA VAL A 126 -11.29 -11.78 3.99
C VAL A 126 -11.05 -12.68 5.21
N PRO A 127 -11.58 -13.91 5.23
CA PRO A 127 -11.36 -14.81 6.35
C PRO A 127 -9.88 -15.24 6.40
N LEU A 128 -9.28 -15.10 7.56
CA LEU A 128 -7.93 -15.55 7.83
C LEU A 128 -7.92 -16.95 8.45
N LYS A 129 -6.84 -17.67 8.22
CA LYS A 129 -6.60 -18.97 8.84
C LYS A 129 -5.24 -18.90 9.55
N VAL A 130 -5.25 -19.14 10.83
CA VAL A 130 -4.07 -19.34 11.69
C VAL A 130 -3.65 -20.80 11.68
#